data_f0d9f4bd1979bf0ffcfed8ff247efcc8
#
_entry.id   f0d9f4bd1979bf0ffcfed8ff247efcc8
#
_cell.length_a   1.000
_cell.length_b   1.000
_cell.length_c   1.000
_cell.angle_alpha   90.00
_cell.angle_beta   90.00
_cell.angle_gamma   90.00
#
_symmetry.space_group_name_H-M   'P 1'
#
loop_
_entity.id
_entity.type
_entity.pdbx_description
1 polymer ?
#
loop_
_entity_poly.entity_id
_entity_poly.type
_entity_poly.pdbx_seq_one_letter_code
_entity_poly.pdbx_strand_id
1 'polypeptide(L)'
;MSRYRTMMKTLAISGLLISATSNGALAWEAETVTERLKQLFAAQGIDLAWTGVSDDGSSITIEDLKATPADENRSVDLGTIVLEDVTEDDKNYQIGEVSLPSYESTSAKGSVSMQDISVSGLMLPKESTDDPLADVILYESANLGGLQISSQDTDVFTLSAIHVEMMPPADDGTLEFTGAADRFTLDIGAVTTQAKSRETLEKLGYSQIEGTVEMAGSWRPSDGRLMLSQNDVTVASAGKLGLTLDLSGYTPEFANALREMQAEMAANPKGDKSAQGMAMLGLMQQLTFNGVVIRFDDDSLTNKLLDHAAERQGVERADVANQVKAMVPMKAASFLGPELTASVTEALSTFLEDPESLEIRAQPESPVPFALLMGAALASPQSLAGQLGLKINANQ
;
A
#
# COMPACT_ATOMS: atom_id res chain seq x y z
N MET A 1 -48.47 88.14 2.95
CA MET A 1 -47.08 88.47 2.57
C MET A 1 -46.33 87.18 2.50
N SER A 2 -45.98 86.93 1.35
CA SER A 2 -44.70 86.59 0.70
C SER A 2 -44.35 85.11 0.94
N ARG A 3 -44.64 84.30 -0.06
CA ARG A 3 -43.74 83.79 -1.08
C ARG A 3 -42.50 83.09 -0.46
N TYR A 4 -42.53 81.78 -0.52
CA TYR A 4 -41.41 81.06 -1.12
C TYR A 4 -41.88 79.72 -1.68
N ARG A 5 -42.06 79.68 -2.96
CA ARG A 5 -42.14 78.48 -3.77
C ARG A 5 -40.73 77.86 -3.80
N THR A 6 -40.58 76.81 -3.16
CA THR A 6 -39.38 75.98 -3.25
C THR A 6 -39.57 74.95 -4.36
N MET A 7 -38.80 75.14 -5.41
CA MET A 7 -38.64 74.19 -6.48
C MET A 7 -38.15 72.81 -5.90
N MET A 8 -38.99 71.87 -5.95
CA MET A 8 -38.51 70.48 -5.87
C MET A 8 -37.75 70.14 -7.16
N LYS A 9 -36.45 70.20 -7.09
CA LYS A 9 -35.57 69.57 -8.05
C LYS A 9 -35.57 68.09 -7.74
N THR A 10 -36.13 67.36 -8.67
CA THR A 10 -36.02 65.91 -8.77
C THR A 10 -34.55 65.59 -8.94
N LEU A 11 -33.92 65.06 -7.83
CA LEU A 11 -32.63 64.37 -7.92
C LEU A 11 -32.95 63.00 -8.37
N ALA A 12 -32.75 62.72 -9.64
CA ALA A 12 -32.57 61.35 -10.12
C ALA A 12 -31.31 60.79 -9.49
N ILE A 13 -31.48 60.01 -8.43
CA ILE A 13 -30.44 59.10 -7.95
C ILE A 13 -30.39 58.00 -8.99
N SER A 14 -29.51 58.19 -9.95
CA SER A 14 -29.00 57.09 -10.78
C SER A 14 -28.32 56.14 -9.82
N GLY A 15 -29.07 55.11 -9.38
CA GLY A 15 -28.48 53.97 -8.78
C GLY A 15 -27.50 53.36 -9.77
N LEU A 16 -26.22 53.65 -9.56
CA LEU A 16 -25.16 52.82 -10.09
C LEU A 16 -25.40 51.44 -9.43
N LEU A 17 -26.10 50.57 -10.15
CA LEU A 17 -25.89 49.15 -10.03
C LEU A 17 -24.41 48.91 -10.36
N ILE A 18 -23.56 48.96 -9.33
CA ILE A 18 -22.32 48.25 -9.36
C ILE A 18 -22.76 46.78 -9.42
N SER A 19 -22.96 46.32 -10.63
CA SER A 19 -22.77 44.92 -10.90
C SER A 19 -21.33 44.63 -10.44
N ALA A 20 -21.19 44.17 -9.21
CA ALA A 20 -20.05 43.35 -8.87
C ALA A 20 -20.05 42.25 -9.92
N THR A 21 -19.31 42.49 -11.01
CA THR A 21 -18.74 41.40 -11.73
C THR A 21 -17.82 40.74 -10.68
N SER A 22 -18.34 39.80 -9.90
CA SER A 22 -17.56 38.73 -9.43
C SER A 22 -16.77 38.30 -10.67
N ASN A 23 -15.46 38.54 -10.66
CA ASN A 23 -14.57 37.76 -11.50
C ASN A 23 -14.98 36.35 -11.15
N GLY A 24 -15.71 35.72 -12.05
CA GLY A 24 -16.05 34.34 -11.92
C GLY A 24 -14.71 33.59 -11.85
N ALA A 25 -14.31 33.18 -10.68
CA ALA A 25 -13.66 31.94 -10.57
C ALA A 25 -14.50 30.99 -11.44
N LEU A 26 -13.89 30.35 -12.40
CA LEU A 26 -14.56 29.35 -13.23
C LEU A 26 -15.25 28.45 -12.22
N ALA A 27 -16.58 28.50 -12.20
CA ALA A 27 -17.34 27.74 -11.22
C ALA A 27 -17.36 26.30 -11.76
N TRP A 28 -16.67 25.42 -11.06
CA TRP A 28 -16.79 23.98 -11.31
C TRP A 28 -18.28 23.58 -11.18
N GLU A 29 -18.72 22.61 -11.99
CA GLU A 29 -20.04 22.02 -11.88
C GLU A 29 -19.92 20.72 -11.10
N ALA A 30 -20.74 20.53 -10.06
CA ALA A 30 -20.68 19.39 -9.16
C ALA A 30 -20.78 18.03 -9.92
N GLU A 31 -21.66 17.98 -10.90
CA GLU A 31 -21.81 16.79 -11.76
C GLU A 31 -20.55 16.49 -12.57
N THR A 32 -19.84 17.52 -13.05
CA THR A 32 -18.59 17.33 -13.80
C THR A 32 -17.47 16.80 -12.92
N VAL A 33 -17.32 17.33 -11.71
CA VAL A 33 -16.32 16.87 -10.74
C VAL A 33 -16.60 15.42 -10.32
N THR A 34 -17.85 15.10 -9.98
CA THR A 34 -18.22 13.76 -9.54
C THR A 34 -18.16 12.72 -10.66
N GLU A 35 -18.50 13.09 -11.90
CA GLU A 35 -18.34 12.19 -13.04
C GLU A 35 -16.84 11.93 -13.33
N ARG A 36 -15.98 12.93 -13.20
CA ARG A 36 -14.54 12.73 -13.31
C ARG A 36 -13.99 11.82 -12.21
N LEU A 37 -14.44 12.01 -10.97
CA LEU A 37 -14.12 11.12 -9.86
C LEU A 37 -14.50 9.67 -10.19
N LYS A 38 -15.71 9.46 -10.70
CA LYS A 38 -16.21 8.14 -11.12
C LYS A 38 -15.33 7.51 -12.20
N GLN A 39 -14.93 8.27 -13.22
CA GLN A 39 -14.05 7.77 -14.28
C GLN A 39 -12.69 7.34 -13.76
N LEU A 40 -12.08 8.13 -12.85
CA LEU A 40 -10.78 7.81 -12.26
C LEU A 40 -10.85 6.54 -11.40
N PHE A 41 -11.91 6.38 -10.61
CA PHE A 41 -12.13 5.14 -9.84
C PHE A 41 -12.42 3.94 -10.75
N ALA A 42 -13.20 4.12 -11.81
CA ALA A 42 -13.46 3.07 -12.79
C ALA A 42 -12.17 2.60 -13.49
N ALA A 43 -11.25 3.52 -13.82
CA ALA A 43 -9.93 3.18 -14.35
C ALA A 43 -9.10 2.36 -13.35
N GLN A 44 -9.40 2.46 -12.05
CA GLN A 44 -8.79 1.65 -11.00
C GLN A 44 -9.57 0.37 -10.66
N GLY A 45 -10.62 0.05 -11.44
CA GLY A 45 -11.44 -1.15 -11.24
C GLY A 45 -12.47 -1.01 -10.12
N ILE A 46 -12.91 0.21 -9.80
CA ILE A 46 -13.95 0.48 -8.80
C ILE A 46 -15.07 1.28 -9.44
N ASP A 47 -16.26 0.69 -9.52
CA ASP A 47 -17.45 1.38 -10.00
C ASP A 47 -18.10 2.17 -8.85
N LEU A 48 -18.29 3.47 -9.05
CA LEU A 48 -19.02 4.34 -8.14
C LEU A 48 -20.45 4.56 -8.61
N ALA A 49 -21.40 4.54 -7.68
CA ALA A 49 -22.81 4.85 -7.91
C ALA A 49 -23.37 5.65 -6.73
N TRP A 50 -24.26 6.60 -7.01
CA TRP A 50 -24.92 7.45 -6.01
C TRP A 50 -26.35 7.79 -6.44
N THR A 51 -27.15 8.34 -5.52
CA THR A 51 -28.54 8.73 -5.76
C THR A 51 -28.70 10.21 -6.07
N GLY A 52 -27.83 11.07 -5.59
CA GLY A 52 -27.88 12.50 -5.81
C GLY A 52 -26.53 13.18 -5.63
N VAL A 53 -26.42 14.35 -6.27
CA VAL A 53 -25.29 15.28 -6.14
C VAL A 53 -25.87 16.66 -5.90
N SER A 54 -25.33 17.40 -4.94
CA SER A 54 -25.67 18.79 -4.68
C SER A 54 -24.42 19.57 -4.27
N ASP A 55 -24.44 20.89 -4.43
CA ASP A 55 -23.35 21.76 -4.01
C ASP A 55 -23.89 23.01 -3.28
N ASP A 56 -23.02 23.65 -2.51
CA ASP A 56 -23.26 24.93 -1.84
C ASP A 56 -22.33 26.06 -2.33
N GLY A 57 -21.58 25.81 -3.42
CA GLY A 57 -20.63 26.72 -4.03
C GLY A 57 -19.20 26.59 -3.49
N SER A 58 -18.96 25.81 -2.44
CA SER A 58 -17.64 25.49 -1.88
C SER A 58 -17.42 24.00 -1.68
N SER A 59 -18.50 23.23 -1.51
CA SER A 59 -18.46 21.81 -1.23
C SER A 59 -19.45 21.05 -2.11
N ILE A 60 -19.15 19.80 -2.39
CA ILE A 60 -20.04 18.89 -3.14
C ILE A 60 -20.49 17.77 -2.18
N THR A 61 -21.79 17.59 -2.06
CA THR A 61 -22.36 16.47 -1.34
C THR A 61 -22.80 15.37 -2.32
N ILE A 62 -22.33 14.16 -2.07
CA ILE A 62 -22.70 12.95 -2.83
C ILE A 62 -23.54 12.07 -1.91
N GLU A 63 -24.80 11.82 -2.29
CA GLU A 63 -25.75 11.06 -1.48
C GLU A 63 -25.72 9.58 -1.82
N ASP A 64 -25.77 8.73 -0.78
CA ASP A 64 -25.83 7.26 -0.89
C ASP A 64 -24.75 6.68 -1.82
N LEU A 65 -23.50 7.14 -1.65
CA LEU A 65 -22.37 6.66 -2.44
C LEU A 65 -22.12 5.18 -2.17
N LYS A 66 -22.01 4.42 -3.24
CA LYS A 66 -21.63 3.00 -3.24
C LYS A 66 -20.42 2.78 -4.12
N ALA A 67 -19.49 1.97 -3.61
CA ALA A 67 -18.31 1.53 -4.35
C ALA A 67 -18.41 0.03 -4.61
N THR A 68 -18.21 -0.40 -5.85
CA THR A 68 -18.26 -1.80 -6.25
C THR A 68 -16.94 -2.14 -6.95
N PRO A 69 -16.07 -2.98 -6.33
CA PRO A 69 -14.90 -3.51 -7.04
C PRO A 69 -15.34 -4.31 -8.27
N ALA A 70 -14.65 -4.13 -9.41
CA ALA A 70 -15.02 -4.73 -10.68
C ALA A 70 -14.97 -6.27 -10.67
N ASP A 71 -14.18 -6.85 -9.78
CA ASP A 71 -14.01 -8.29 -9.56
C ASP A 71 -14.98 -8.87 -8.52
N GLU A 72 -15.78 -8.02 -7.85
CA GLU A 72 -16.75 -8.42 -6.83
C GLU A 72 -18.19 -8.06 -7.24
N ASN A 73 -19.15 -8.92 -6.90
CA ASN A 73 -20.57 -8.64 -7.05
C ASN A 73 -21.18 -7.99 -5.80
N ARG A 74 -20.36 -7.43 -4.94
CA ARG A 74 -20.80 -6.81 -3.69
C ARG A 74 -20.36 -5.37 -3.63
N SER A 75 -21.34 -4.48 -3.49
CA SER A 75 -21.09 -3.05 -3.26
C SER A 75 -20.83 -2.79 -1.77
N VAL A 76 -19.91 -1.89 -1.52
CA VAL A 76 -19.67 -1.26 -0.21
C VAL A 76 -20.51 0.02 -0.18
N ASP A 77 -21.36 0.16 0.82
CA ASP A 77 -22.14 1.38 1.05
C ASP A 77 -21.29 2.36 1.87
N LEU A 78 -20.94 3.49 1.27
CA LEU A 78 -20.14 4.54 1.88
C LEU A 78 -21.00 5.66 2.45
N GLY A 79 -22.34 5.61 2.24
CA GLY A 79 -23.27 6.62 2.71
C GLY A 79 -23.12 7.96 1.99
N THR A 80 -23.45 9.03 2.70
CA THR A 80 -23.31 10.40 2.17
C THR A 80 -21.91 10.91 2.49
N ILE A 81 -21.19 11.40 1.48
CA ILE A 81 -19.87 12.03 1.63
C ILE A 81 -19.92 13.47 1.18
N VAL A 82 -19.02 14.28 1.74
CA VAL A 82 -18.83 15.67 1.37
C VAL A 82 -17.40 15.85 0.87
N LEU A 83 -17.27 16.45 -0.30
CA LEU A 83 -16.02 16.95 -0.84
C LEU A 83 -15.93 18.42 -0.43
N GLU A 84 -15.05 18.76 0.51
CA GLU A 84 -14.93 20.10 1.08
C GLU A 84 -13.87 20.93 0.37
N ASP A 85 -14.04 22.25 0.37
CA ASP A 85 -13.09 23.22 -0.20
C ASP A 85 -12.73 22.91 -1.66
N VAL A 86 -13.76 22.67 -2.49
CA VAL A 86 -13.59 22.36 -3.91
C VAL A 86 -13.19 23.61 -4.67
N THR A 87 -12.05 23.53 -5.34
CA THR A 87 -11.53 24.56 -6.22
C THR A 87 -11.06 23.95 -7.54
N GLU A 88 -10.71 24.78 -8.51
CA GLU A 88 -10.15 24.30 -9.77
C GLU A 88 -9.05 25.21 -10.29
N ASP A 89 -8.10 24.62 -10.99
CA ASP A 89 -7.15 25.32 -11.84
C ASP A 89 -7.35 24.90 -13.32
N ASP A 90 -6.44 25.28 -14.20
CA ASP A 90 -6.53 24.99 -15.62
C ASP A 90 -6.53 23.47 -15.93
N LYS A 91 -5.96 22.64 -15.04
CA LYS A 91 -5.71 21.22 -15.27
C LYS A 91 -6.46 20.30 -14.32
N ASN A 92 -6.72 20.75 -13.09
CA ASN A 92 -7.21 19.89 -12.03
C ASN A 92 -8.42 20.48 -11.31
N TYR A 93 -9.27 19.62 -10.77
CA TYR A 93 -10.10 19.92 -9.61
C TYR A 93 -9.30 19.61 -8.36
N GLN A 94 -9.37 20.47 -7.36
CA GLN A 94 -8.71 20.32 -6.07
C GLN A 94 -9.77 20.27 -4.98
N ILE A 95 -9.67 19.27 -4.11
CA ILE A 95 -10.60 19.05 -3.00
C ILE A 95 -9.77 19.07 -1.72
N GLY A 96 -10.07 20.04 -0.84
CA GLY A 96 -9.31 20.26 0.39
C GLY A 96 -9.40 19.07 1.33
N GLU A 97 -10.62 18.56 1.57
CA GLU A 97 -10.83 17.41 2.45
C GLU A 97 -12.02 16.55 2.00
N VAL A 98 -11.87 15.25 2.19
CA VAL A 98 -12.94 14.26 2.06
C VAL A 98 -12.94 13.43 3.34
N SER A 99 -14.03 13.53 4.12
CA SER A 99 -14.25 12.68 5.29
C SER A 99 -15.30 11.62 4.95
N LEU A 100 -14.99 10.36 5.23
CA LEU A 100 -15.92 9.26 5.02
C LEU A 100 -16.55 8.85 6.37
N PRO A 101 -17.84 8.48 6.38
CA PRO A 101 -18.47 7.89 7.56
C PRO A 101 -17.76 6.61 8.01
N SER A 102 -17.86 6.30 9.27
CA SER A 102 -17.41 4.99 9.77
C SER A 102 -18.12 3.87 9.03
N TYR A 103 -17.37 2.87 8.64
CA TYR A 103 -17.87 1.70 7.92
C TYR A 103 -17.93 0.50 8.86
N GLU A 104 -19.03 -0.23 8.84
CA GLU A 104 -19.18 -1.49 9.55
C GLU A 104 -19.87 -2.51 8.65
N SER A 105 -19.29 -3.71 8.55
CA SER A 105 -19.88 -4.84 7.84
C SER A 105 -19.81 -6.08 8.70
N THR A 106 -20.97 -6.68 8.95
CA THR A 106 -21.10 -7.90 9.75
C THR A 106 -21.60 -9.06 8.89
N SER A 107 -21.00 -10.22 9.07
CA SER A 107 -21.38 -11.45 8.41
C SER A 107 -21.38 -12.62 9.41
N ALA A 108 -21.88 -13.79 8.99
CA ALA A 108 -21.80 -15.01 9.80
C ALA A 108 -20.37 -15.46 10.13
N LYS A 109 -19.34 -14.93 9.44
CA LYS A 109 -17.93 -15.26 9.65
C LYS A 109 -17.18 -14.28 10.54
N GLY A 110 -17.75 -13.10 10.77
CA GLY A 110 -17.12 -12.02 11.54
C GLY A 110 -17.54 -10.65 11.05
N SER A 111 -16.91 -9.63 11.58
CA SER A 111 -17.15 -8.23 11.25
C SER A 111 -15.87 -7.51 10.86
N VAL A 112 -16.02 -6.46 10.07
CA VAL A 112 -14.99 -5.50 9.72
C VAL A 112 -15.52 -4.12 10.03
N SER A 113 -14.77 -3.31 10.77
CA SER A 113 -15.09 -1.90 11.01
C SER A 113 -13.90 -1.01 10.66
N MET A 114 -14.21 0.17 10.12
CA MET A 114 -13.24 1.24 9.84
C MET A 114 -13.81 2.56 10.37
N GLN A 115 -12.95 3.39 10.92
CA GLN A 115 -13.35 4.67 11.52
C GLN A 115 -12.33 5.77 11.26
N ASP A 116 -12.80 7.02 11.31
CA ASP A 116 -11.97 8.21 11.15
C ASP A 116 -11.18 8.17 9.81
N ILE A 117 -11.91 8.01 8.70
CA ILE A 117 -11.34 7.94 7.36
C ILE A 117 -11.36 9.35 6.78
N SER A 118 -10.21 9.88 6.41
CA SER A 118 -10.11 11.16 5.71
C SER A 118 -9.02 11.16 4.65
N VAL A 119 -9.21 11.98 3.61
CA VAL A 119 -8.25 12.23 2.55
C VAL A 119 -8.16 13.74 2.37
N SER A 120 -6.96 14.31 2.42
CA SER A 120 -6.72 15.73 2.25
C SER A 120 -5.93 16.02 0.98
N GLY A 121 -6.19 17.18 0.38
CA GLY A 121 -5.47 17.64 -0.81
C GLY A 121 -5.68 16.75 -2.03
N LEU A 122 -6.90 16.25 -2.23
CA LEU A 122 -7.23 15.38 -3.36
C LEU A 122 -7.22 16.17 -4.67
N MET A 123 -6.43 15.72 -5.65
CA MET A 123 -6.33 16.30 -6.98
C MET A 123 -6.90 15.34 -8.03
N LEU A 124 -7.84 15.83 -8.83
CA LEU A 124 -8.47 15.11 -9.92
C LEU A 124 -8.12 15.81 -11.25
N PRO A 125 -7.28 15.22 -12.11
CA PRO A 125 -7.03 15.75 -13.44
C PRO A 125 -8.34 15.86 -14.23
N LYS A 126 -8.62 17.05 -14.83
CA LYS A 126 -9.89 17.31 -15.54
C LYS A 126 -10.09 16.43 -16.77
N GLU A 127 -9.01 16.10 -17.45
CA GLU A 127 -9.01 15.33 -18.69
C GLU A 127 -7.97 14.20 -18.64
N SER A 128 -8.26 13.10 -19.29
CA SER A 128 -7.26 12.09 -19.62
C SER A 128 -6.40 12.60 -20.77
N THR A 129 -5.10 12.61 -20.57
CA THR A 129 -4.11 13.05 -21.56
C THR A 129 -3.03 11.98 -21.72
N ASP A 130 -2.04 12.24 -22.59
CA ASP A 130 -0.86 11.36 -22.70
C ASP A 130 0.09 11.46 -21.48
N ASP A 131 -0.23 12.30 -20.48
CA ASP A 131 0.52 12.38 -19.22
C ASP A 131 0.25 11.09 -18.40
N PRO A 132 1.29 10.35 -18.00
CA PRO A 132 1.14 9.14 -17.18
C PRO A 132 0.40 9.37 -15.85
N LEU A 133 0.33 10.61 -15.36
CA LEU A 133 -0.39 10.97 -14.14
C LEU A 133 -1.85 11.39 -14.39
N ALA A 134 -2.28 11.57 -15.65
CA ALA A 134 -3.61 12.07 -15.96
C ALA A 134 -4.78 11.20 -15.47
N ASP A 135 -4.53 9.90 -15.26
CA ASP A 135 -5.51 8.95 -14.72
C ASP A 135 -5.14 8.43 -13.32
N VAL A 136 -4.20 9.12 -12.64
CA VAL A 136 -3.81 8.81 -11.27
C VAL A 136 -4.48 9.80 -10.32
N ILE A 137 -5.15 9.27 -9.30
CA ILE A 137 -5.69 10.09 -8.20
C ILE A 137 -4.54 10.44 -7.27
N LEU A 138 -4.23 11.72 -7.17
CA LEU A 138 -3.21 12.26 -6.28
C LEU A 138 -3.87 12.86 -5.04
N TYR A 139 -3.20 12.78 -3.92
CA TYR A 139 -3.63 13.38 -2.65
C TYR A 139 -2.41 13.77 -1.81
N GLU A 140 -2.57 14.68 -0.87
CA GLU A 140 -1.49 15.07 0.03
C GLU A 140 -1.38 14.11 1.21
N SER A 141 -2.52 13.75 1.81
CA SER A 141 -2.54 12.77 2.90
C SER A 141 -3.82 11.95 2.93
N ALA A 142 -3.71 10.73 3.46
CA ALA A 142 -4.84 9.86 3.76
C ALA A 142 -4.68 9.28 5.16
N ASN A 143 -5.76 9.33 5.96
CA ASN A 143 -5.78 8.86 7.33
C ASN A 143 -6.88 7.82 7.54
N LEU A 144 -6.57 6.84 8.38
CA LEU A 144 -7.55 5.89 8.91
C LEU A 144 -7.27 5.70 10.41
N GLY A 145 -8.16 6.21 11.27
CA GLY A 145 -7.99 6.14 12.71
C GLY A 145 -7.99 4.71 13.25
N GLY A 146 -8.80 3.82 12.66
CA GLY A 146 -8.82 2.42 13.04
C GLY A 146 -9.44 1.49 12.02
N LEU A 147 -8.84 0.29 11.91
CA LEU A 147 -9.40 -0.89 11.24
C LEU A 147 -9.47 -2.02 12.25
N GLN A 148 -10.62 -2.68 12.36
CA GLN A 148 -10.81 -3.83 13.23
C GLN A 148 -11.45 -4.97 12.44
N ILE A 149 -10.89 -6.16 12.55
CA ILE A 149 -11.44 -7.38 12.00
C ILE A 149 -11.68 -8.34 13.15
N SER A 150 -12.95 -8.75 13.33
CA SER A 150 -13.35 -9.66 14.40
C SER A 150 -13.91 -10.95 13.81
N SER A 151 -13.73 -12.05 14.50
CA SER A 151 -14.33 -13.34 14.19
C SER A 151 -14.96 -13.91 15.46
N GLN A 152 -16.25 -14.27 15.41
CA GLN A 152 -16.98 -14.80 16.57
C GLN A 152 -16.85 -13.93 17.84
N ASP A 153 -17.02 -12.61 17.67
CA ASP A 153 -16.91 -11.58 18.72
C ASP A 153 -15.51 -11.44 19.36
N THR A 154 -14.48 -11.97 18.71
CA THR A 154 -13.07 -11.80 19.12
C THR A 154 -12.33 -10.99 18.06
N ASP A 155 -11.60 -9.98 18.51
CA ASP A 155 -10.76 -9.18 17.63
C ASP A 155 -9.56 -10.02 17.19
N VAL A 156 -9.52 -10.29 15.89
CA VAL A 156 -8.45 -11.08 15.28
C VAL A 156 -7.32 -10.18 14.79
N PHE A 157 -7.67 -9.03 14.25
CA PHE A 157 -6.71 -8.07 13.75
C PHE A 157 -7.22 -6.65 14.00
N THR A 158 -6.34 -5.79 14.49
CA THR A 158 -6.58 -4.35 14.58
C THR A 158 -5.42 -3.58 13.98
N LEU A 159 -5.73 -2.43 13.41
CA LEU A 159 -4.75 -1.47 12.91
C LEU A 159 -5.21 -0.08 13.35
N SER A 160 -4.32 0.75 13.84
CA SER A 160 -4.69 2.08 14.35
C SER A 160 -3.69 3.14 13.95
N ALA A 161 -4.20 4.37 13.83
CA ALA A 161 -3.45 5.55 13.44
C ALA A 161 -2.64 5.31 12.15
N ILE A 162 -3.33 4.90 11.09
CA ILE A 162 -2.73 4.75 9.78
C ILE A 162 -2.68 6.13 9.14
N HIS A 163 -1.51 6.49 8.67
CA HIS A 163 -1.24 7.74 7.99
C HIS A 163 -0.41 7.49 6.74
N VAL A 164 -0.82 8.08 5.63
CA VAL A 164 -0.08 8.05 4.37
C VAL A 164 0.05 9.47 3.86
N GLU A 165 1.24 9.89 3.50
CA GLU A 165 1.52 11.17 2.87
C GLU A 165 2.10 10.94 1.48
N MET A 166 1.70 11.79 0.54
CA MET A 166 2.23 11.84 -0.81
C MET A 166 2.76 13.25 -1.09
N MET A 167 4.01 13.35 -1.46
CA MET A 167 4.61 14.61 -1.87
C MET A 167 4.11 15.02 -3.26
N PRO A 168 3.97 16.33 -3.54
CA PRO A 168 3.70 16.79 -4.88
C PRO A 168 4.69 16.21 -5.89
N PRO A 169 4.26 15.88 -7.12
CA PRO A 169 5.14 15.32 -8.13
C PRO A 169 6.36 16.21 -8.36
N ALA A 170 7.55 15.60 -8.40
CA ALA A 170 8.78 16.29 -8.79
C ALA A 170 8.76 16.69 -10.28
N ASP A 171 9.72 17.50 -10.73
CA ASP A 171 9.82 17.98 -12.12
C ASP A 171 9.88 16.85 -13.16
N ASP A 172 10.38 15.67 -12.78
CA ASP A 172 10.45 14.46 -13.63
C ASP A 172 9.22 13.54 -13.49
N GLY A 173 8.19 13.97 -12.76
CA GLY A 173 6.96 13.21 -12.48
C GLY A 173 7.11 12.15 -11.40
N THR A 174 8.23 12.13 -10.66
CA THR A 174 8.40 11.21 -9.53
C THR A 174 7.49 11.61 -8.37
N LEU A 175 6.73 10.66 -7.87
CA LEU A 175 5.91 10.75 -6.67
C LEU A 175 6.68 10.13 -5.50
N GLU A 176 6.85 10.85 -4.42
CA GLU A 176 7.39 10.33 -3.16
C GLU A 176 6.24 10.12 -2.18
N PHE A 177 6.32 9.04 -1.41
CA PHE A 177 5.31 8.73 -0.41
C PHE A 177 5.93 8.16 0.86
N THR A 178 5.26 8.43 1.98
CA THR A 178 5.52 7.80 3.27
C THR A 178 4.22 7.26 3.85
N GLY A 179 4.32 6.30 4.73
CA GLY A 179 3.16 5.78 5.44
C GLY A 179 3.57 5.10 6.74
N ALA A 180 2.67 5.14 7.68
CA ALA A 180 2.86 4.47 8.96
C ALA A 180 1.54 3.93 9.49
N ALA A 181 1.63 2.88 10.31
CA ALA A 181 0.60 2.48 11.23
C ALA A 181 1.24 2.41 12.63
N ASP A 182 0.76 3.25 13.53
CA ASP A 182 1.34 3.38 14.87
C ASP A 182 1.21 2.11 15.69
N ARG A 183 0.16 1.33 15.42
CA ARG A 183 -0.03 0.06 16.08
C ARG A 183 -0.86 -0.91 15.24
N PHE A 184 -0.41 -2.16 15.19
CA PHE A 184 -1.26 -3.28 14.84
C PHE A 184 -1.29 -4.32 15.96
N THR A 185 -2.39 -5.09 16.03
CA THR A 185 -2.45 -6.31 16.84
C THR A 185 -2.95 -7.45 15.97
N LEU A 186 -2.44 -8.65 16.19
CA LEU A 186 -2.89 -9.86 15.52
C LEU A 186 -2.97 -11.00 16.53
N ASP A 187 -4.16 -11.58 16.71
CA ASP A 187 -4.36 -12.80 17.47
C ASP A 187 -4.01 -14.01 16.59
N ILE A 188 -2.73 -14.42 16.64
CA ILE A 188 -2.25 -15.57 15.88
C ILE A 188 -2.92 -16.86 16.39
N GLY A 189 -3.25 -16.92 17.69
CA GLY A 189 -3.95 -18.04 18.28
C GLY A 189 -5.33 -18.28 17.67
N ALA A 190 -6.07 -17.20 17.39
CA ALA A 190 -7.38 -17.25 16.75
C ALA A 190 -7.33 -17.71 15.29
N VAL A 191 -6.30 -17.31 14.52
CA VAL A 191 -6.16 -17.67 13.10
C VAL A 191 -5.44 -19.01 12.88
N THR A 192 -4.76 -19.54 13.91
CA THR A 192 -4.03 -20.79 13.81
C THR A 192 -4.96 -21.98 14.00
N THR A 193 -5.18 -22.77 12.93
CA THR A 193 -6.08 -23.94 12.94
C THR A 193 -5.46 -25.18 13.54
N GLN A 194 -4.12 -25.30 13.56
CA GLN A 194 -3.40 -26.47 14.05
C GLN A 194 -3.11 -26.34 15.54
N ALA A 195 -3.66 -27.24 16.37
CA ALA A 195 -3.51 -27.21 17.83
C ALA A 195 -2.03 -27.19 18.29
N LYS A 196 -1.15 -27.96 17.61
CA LYS A 196 0.28 -28.02 17.94
C LYS A 196 0.99 -26.69 17.67
N SER A 197 0.63 -26.00 16.59
CA SER A 197 1.19 -24.67 16.28
C SER A 197 0.72 -23.64 17.30
N ARG A 198 -0.54 -23.69 17.71
CA ARG A 198 -1.09 -22.82 18.75
C ARG A 198 -0.34 -23.00 20.08
N GLU A 199 -0.17 -24.24 20.54
CA GLU A 199 0.60 -24.53 21.75
C GLU A 199 2.04 -23.99 21.67
N THR A 200 2.68 -24.10 20.49
CA THR A 200 4.02 -23.54 20.29
C THR A 200 4.03 -22.03 20.40
N LEU A 201 3.07 -21.34 19.76
CA LEU A 201 2.94 -19.88 19.83
C LEU A 201 2.67 -19.39 21.27
N GLU A 202 1.81 -20.10 22.01
CA GLU A 202 1.54 -19.82 23.43
C GLU A 202 2.82 -19.93 24.27
N LYS A 203 3.60 -20.99 24.10
CA LYS A 203 4.88 -21.20 24.81
C LYS A 203 5.93 -20.14 24.48
N LEU A 204 5.95 -19.65 23.24
CA LEU A 204 6.85 -18.59 22.80
C LEU A 204 6.36 -17.17 23.22
N GLY A 205 5.12 -17.06 23.72
CA GLY A 205 4.51 -15.77 24.09
C GLY A 205 3.97 -14.99 22.91
N TYR A 206 3.71 -15.63 21.78
CA TYR A 206 3.23 -15.01 20.53
C TYR A 206 1.81 -15.42 20.13
N SER A 207 0.95 -15.78 21.08
CA SER A 207 -0.47 -16.00 20.79
C SER A 207 -1.14 -14.75 20.23
N GLN A 208 -0.79 -13.61 20.79
CA GLN A 208 -1.12 -12.28 20.30
C GLN A 208 0.17 -11.48 20.09
N ILE A 209 0.31 -10.87 18.94
CA ILE A 209 1.43 -9.97 18.62
C ILE A 209 0.94 -8.56 18.43
N GLU A 210 1.80 -7.61 18.75
CA GLU A 210 1.60 -6.19 18.47
C GLU A 210 2.86 -5.60 17.85
N GLY A 211 2.68 -4.54 17.09
CA GLY A 211 3.81 -3.90 16.44
C GLY A 211 3.43 -2.64 15.69
N THR A 212 4.36 -2.15 14.88
CA THR A 212 4.24 -0.97 14.03
C THR A 212 4.60 -1.30 12.59
N VAL A 213 4.12 -0.49 11.67
CA VAL A 213 4.49 -0.55 10.25
C VAL A 213 4.95 0.82 9.81
N GLU A 214 6.07 0.89 9.10
CA GLU A 214 6.57 2.11 8.48
C GLU A 214 6.92 1.82 7.02
N MET A 215 6.61 2.75 6.15
CA MET A 215 6.94 2.64 4.73
C MET A 215 7.36 3.99 4.17
N ALA A 216 8.29 3.96 3.22
CA ALA A 216 8.66 5.10 2.39
C ALA A 216 9.11 4.61 1.02
N GLY A 217 8.84 5.40 0.02
CA GLY A 217 9.22 5.04 -1.33
C GLY A 217 8.99 6.16 -2.33
N SER A 218 9.26 5.83 -3.59
CA SER A 218 8.98 6.71 -4.71
C SER A 218 8.51 5.90 -5.92
N TRP A 219 7.69 6.50 -6.73
CA TRP A 219 7.23 5.93 -7.98
C TRP A 219 7.29 6.96 -9.10
N ARG A 220 7.92 6.58 -10.21
CA ARG A 220 7.95 7.39 -11.42
C ARG A 220 7.16 6.68 -12.53
N PRO A 221 5.93 7.12 -12.80
CA PRO A 221 5.02 6.46 -13.75
C PRO A 221 5.58 6.35 -15.17
N SER A 222 6.35 7.34 -15.63
CA SER A 222 6.83 7.43 -17.01
C SER A 222 7.72 6.26 -17.46
N ASP A 223 8.52 5.67 -16.56
CA ASP A 223 9.36 4.50 -16.81
C ASP A 223 9.06 3.35 -15.83
N GLY A 224 8.09 3.55 -14.96
CA GLY A 224 7.66 2.58 -13.97
C GLY A 224 8.71 2.28 -12.90
N ARG A 225 9.62 3.22 -12.59
CA ARG A 225 10.57 2.99 -11.51
C ARG A 225 9.86 3.11 -10.17
N LEU A 226 9.80 2.00 -9.45
CA LEU A 226 9.27 1.89 -8.10
C LEU A 226 10.42 1.57 -7.14
N MET A 227 10.65 2.47 -6.19
CA MET A 227 11.61 2.29 -5.11
C MET A 227 10.87 2.26 -3.78
N LEU A 228 10.98 1.17 -3.05
CA LEU A 228 10.65 1.11 -1.62
C LEU A 228 11.94 1.30 -0.85
N SER A 229 12.17 2.50 -0.32
CA SER A 229 13.39 2.83 0.44
C SER A 229 13.31 2.34 1.88
N GLN A 230 12.09 2.18 2.40
CA GLN A 230 11.77 1.62 3.70
C GLN A 230 10.44 0.86 3.62
N ASN A 231 10.41 -0.30 4.21
CA ASN A 231 9.17 -1.04 4.46
C ASN A 231 9.44 -1.96 5.65
N ASP A 232 9.21 -1.42 6.83
CA ASP A 232 9.57 -2.02 8.11
C ASP A 232 8.32 -2.49 8.83
N VAL A 233 8.35 -3.73 9.30
CA VAL A 233 7.36 -4.29 10.22
C VAL A 233 8.09 -4.65 11.51
N THR A 234 7.80 -3.93 12.58
CA THR A 234 8.35 -4.20 13.91
C THR A 234 7.32 -4.95 14.75
N VAL A 235 7.71 -6.09 15.29
CA VAL A 235 6.90 -6.89 16.22
C VAL A 235 7.55 -6.83 17.59
N ALA A 236 6.78 -6.38 18.57
CA ALA A 236 7.26 -6.23 19.95
C ALA A 236 7.80 -7.57 20.50
N SER A 237 8.97 -7.52 21.12
CA SER A 237 9.67 -8.68 21.69
C SER A 237 9.95 -9.81 20.68
N ALA A 238 9.97 -9.52 19.39
CA ALA A 238 10.37 -10.45 18.34
C ALA A 238 11.51 -9.88 17.50
N GLY A 239 11.30 -8.70 16.90
CA GLY A 239 12.28 -8.05 16.05
C GLY A 239 11.64 -7.20 14.96
N LYS A 240 12.46 -6.69 14.06
CA LYS A 240 12.07 -5.86 12.93
C LYS A 240 12.45 -6.54 11.62
N LEU A 241 11.49 -6.66 10.71
CA LEU A 241 11.71 -7.09 9.33
C LEU A 241 11.64 -5.87 8.42
N GLY A 242 12.76 -5.54 7.80
CA GLY A 242 12.88 -4.46 6.83
C GLY A 242 13.01 -5.00 5.41
N LEU A 243 12.38 -4.32 4.47
CA LEU A 243 12.44 -4.59 3.04
C LEU A 243 12.73 -3.29 2.28
N THR A 244 13.77 -3.27 1.47
CA THR A 244 13.93 -2.28 0.41
C THR A 244 13.85 -2.96 -0.96
N LEU A 245 13.30 -2.26 -1.95
CA LEU A 245 13.08 -2.80 -3.29
C LEU A 245 13.30 -1.71 -4.33
N ASP A 246 13.97 -2.04 -5.43
CA ASP A 246 14.11 -1.18 -6.59
C ASP A 246 13.75 -1.98 -7.85
N LEU A 247 12.70 -1.55 -8.53
CA LEU A 247 12.18 -2.14 -9.76
C LEU A 247 12.01 -1.05 -10.83
N SER A 248 12.06 -1.42 -12.09
CA SER A 248 11.62 -0.58 -13.22
C SER A 248 10.58 -1.32 -14.06
N GLY A 249 9.78 -0.58 -14.83
CA GLY A 249 8.71 -1.14 -15.65
C GLY A 249 7.35 -1.29 -14.96
N TYR A 250 7.21 -0.85 -13.71
CA TYR A 250 5.93 -0.80 -13.02
C TYR A 250 5.16 0.46 -13.44
N THR A 251 4.81 0.53 -14.71
CA THR A 251 4.04 1.65 -15.28
C THR A 251 2.54 1.54 -14.94
N PRO A 252 1.73 2.60 -15.16
CA PRO A 252 0.28 2.53 -15.01
C PRO A 252 -0.35 1.42 -15.89
N GLU A 253 0.15 1.24 -17.11
CA GLU A 253 -0.33 0.19 -18.03
C GLU A 253 -0.01 -1.21 -17.48
N PHE A 254 1.19 -1.41 -16.93
CA PHE A 254 1.56 -2.65 -16.25
C PHE A 254 0.63 -2.92 -15.07
N ALA A 255 0.39 -1.92 -14.21
CA ALA A 255 -0.48 -2.05 -13.05
C ALA A 255 -1.93 -2.39 -13.45
N ASN A 256 -2.45 -1.78 -14.52
CA ASN A 256 -3.76 -2.09 -15.07
C ASN A 256 -3.83 -3.52 -15.62
N ALA A 257 -2.86 -3.93 -16.44
CA ALA A 257 -2.81 -5.28 -16.99
C ALA A 257 -2.68 -6.35 -15.89
N LEU A 258 -1.94 -6.05 -14.82
CA LEU A 258 -1.84 -6.94 -13.65
C LEU A 258 -3.18 -7.10 -12.94
N ARG A 259 -3.92 -6.00 -12.73
CA ARG A 259 -5.27 -6.02 -12.12
C ARG A 259 -6.27 -6.80 -12.98
N GLU A 260 -6.32 -6.54 -14.28
CA GLU A 260 -7.20 -7.26 -15.20
C GLU A 260 -6.93 -8.76 -15.17
N MET A 261 -5.66 -9.15 -15.19
CA MET A 261 -5.28 -10.56 -15.11
C MET A 261 -5.67 -11.19 -13.76
N GLN A 262 -5.51 -10.48 -12.64
CA GLN A 262 -5.93 -10.95 -11.33
C GLN A 262 -7.45 -11.12 -11.27
N ALA A 263 -8.23 -10.18 -11.80
CA ALA A 263 -9.67 -10.25 -11.89
C ALA A 263 -10.12 -11.44 -12.75
N GLU A 264 -9.48 -11.70 -13.91
CA GLU A 264 -9.76 -12.86 -14.74
C GLU A 264 -9.46 -14.18 -14.01
N MET A 265 -8.33 -14.25 -13.29
CA MET A 265 -7.99 -15.43 -12.48
C MET A 265 -8.99 -15.66 -11.34
N ALA A 266 -9.46 -14.60 -10.70
CA ALA A 266 -10.48 -14.67 -9.64
C ALA A 266 -11.84 -15.12 -10.19
N ALA A 267 -12.24 -14.60 -11.35
CA ALA A 267 -13.48 -14.98 -12.03
C ALA A 267 -13.44 -16.44 -12.54
N ASN A 268 -12.26 -16.96 -12.89
CA ASN A 268 -12.09 -18.31 -13.40
C ASN A 268 -11.05 -19.15 -12.61
N PRO A 269 -11.31 -19.50 -11.33
CA PRO A 269 -10.37 -20.18 -10.47
C PRO A 269 -10.02 -21.63 -10.91
N LYS A 270 -10.81 -22.19 -11.84
CA LYS A 270 -10.61 -23.51 -12.45
C LYS A 270 -10.07 -23.41 -13.89
N GLY A 271 -9.71 -22.23 -14.35
CA GLY A 271 -9.12 -22.00 -15.67
C GLY A 271 -7.80 -22.75 -15.89
N ASP A 272 -7.33 -22.75 -17.14
CA ASP A 272 -6.05 -23.37 -17.49
C ASP A 272 -4.90 -22.65 -16.81
N LYS A 273 -4.36 -23.28 -15.76
CA LYS A 273 -3.24 -22.73 -14.97
C LYS A 273 -1.98 -22.54 -15.79
N SER A 274 -1.78 -23.30 -16.87
CA SER A 274 -0.63 -23.14 -17.76
C SER A 274 -0.75 -21.87 -18.61
N ALA A 275 -1.96 -21.60 -19.14
CA ALA A 275 -2.24 -20.38 -19.88
C ALA A 275 -2.13 -19.14 -18.98
N GLN A 276 -2.71 -19.19 -17.77
CA GLN A 276 -2.58 -18.13 -16.75
C GLN A 276 -1.11 -17.89 -16.37
N GLY A 277 -0.34 -18.96 -16.15
CA GLY A 277 1.09 -18.85 -15.86
C GLY A 277 1.88 -18.21 -17.01
N MET A 278 1.58 -18.55 -18.27
CA MET A 278 2.25 -17.93 -19.43
C MET A 278 1.87 -16.45 -19.60
N ALA A 279 0.61 -16.09 -19.35
CA ALA A 279 0.18 -14.69 -19.35
C ALA A 279 0.91 -13.88 -18.27
N MET A 280 1.01 -14.40 -17.03
CA MET A 280 1.79 -13.80 -15.96
C MET A 280 3.26 -13.64 -16.33
N LEU A 281 3.88 -14.68 -16.91
CA LEU A 281 5.26 -14.61 -17.36
C LEU A 281 5.46 -13.54 -18.46
N GLY A 282 4.48 -13.42 -19.38
CA GLY A 282 4.49 -12.36 -20.41
C GLY A 282 4.44 -10.96 -19.80
N LEU A 283 3.59 -10.76 -18.80
CA LEU A 283 3.49 -9.48 -18.09
C LEU A 283 4.79 -9.17 -17.33
N MET A 284 5.34 -10.13 -16.59
CA MET A 284 6.57 -9.98 -15.83
C MET A 284 7.79 -9.61 -16.70
N GLN A 285 7.77 -9.87 -18.02
CA GLN A 285 8.85 -9.48 -18.92
C GLN A 285 9.01 -7.96 -19.06
N GLN A 286 8.00 -7.19 -18.69
CA GLN A 286 8.06 -5.73 -18.67
C GLN A 286 8.89 -5.20 -17.48
N LEU A 287 9.05 -6.01 -16.44
CA LEU A 287 9.79 -5.62 -15.25
C LEU A 287 11.30 -5.83 -15.39
N THR A 288 12.02 -4.93 -14.75
CA THR A 288 13.48 -5.02 -14.59
C THR A 288 13.81 -4.92 -13.10
N PHE A 289 14.63 -5.84 -12.64
CA PHE A 289 15.09 -5.92 -11.26
C PHE A 289 16.37 -5.08 -11.10
N ASN A 290 16.36 -4.12 -10.18
CA ASN A 290 17.50 -3.28 -9.84
C ASN A 290 18.12 -3.69 -8.50
N GLY A 291 17.31 -4.12 -7.52
CA GLY A 291 17.82 -4.57 -6.24
C GLY A 291 16.75 -4.86 -5.21
N VAL A 292 17.12 -5.64 -4.20
CA VAL A 292 16.33 -5.89 -3.00
C VAL A 292 17.25 -6.09 -1.80
N VAL A 293 16.85 -5.57 -0.65
CA VAL A 293 17.46 -5.89 0.64
C VAL A 293 16.35 -6.35 1.57
N ILE A 294 16.56 -7.50 2.19
CA ILE A 294 15.73 -8.03 3.28
C ILE A 294 16.61 -8.08 4.50
N ARG A 295 16.21 -7.39 5.55
CA ARG A 295 16.94 -7.32 6.82
C ARG A 295 16.02 -7.71 7.97
N PHE A 296 16.49 -8.58 8.81
CA PHE A 296 15.86 -8.91 10.08
C PHE A 296 16.77 -8.45 11.21
N ASP A 297 16.27 -7.56 12.06
CA ASP A 297 16.91 -7.15 13.31
C ASP A 297 16.20 -7.89 14.44
N ASP A 298 16.90 -8.81 15.11
CA ASP A 298 16.35 -9.66 16.16
C ASP A 298 16.28 -8.91 17.49
N ASP A 299 15.12 -8.95 18.12
CA ASP A 299 14.97 -8.45 19.51
C ASP A 299 14.99 -9.60 20.52
N SER A 300 14.40 -10.75 20.19
CA SER A 300 14.48 -11.94 21.04
C SER A 300 13.92 -13.22 20.40
N LEU A 301 13.39 -13.11 19.20
CA LEU A 301 12.70 -14.22 18.52
C LEU A 301 13.62 -15.43 18.35
N THR A 302 14.85 -15.21 17.86
CA THR A 302 15.81 -16.29 17.60
C THR A 302 16.15 -17.05 18.87
N ASN A 303 16.47 -16.33 19.96
CA ASN A 303 16.78 -16.95 21.25
C ASN A 303 15.59 -17.76 21.79
N LYS A 304 14.37 -17.22 21.75
CA LYS A 304 13.15 -17.95 22.17
C LYS A 304 12.91 -19.22 21.35
N LEU A 305 13.13 -19.17 20.03
CA LEU A 305 12.99 -20.35 19.17
C LEU A 305 14.04 -21.41 19.48
N LEU A 306 15.28 -21.02 19.71
CA LEU A 306 16.37 -21.94 20.09
C LEU A 306 16.10 -22.57 21.45
N ASP A 307 15.67 -21.78 22.46
CA ASP A 307 15.31 -22.28 23.79
C ASP A 307 14.15 -23.28 23.72
N HIS A 308 13.09 -22.94 23.00
CA HIS A 308 11.96 -23.86 22.83
C HIS A 308 12.37 -25.19 22.14
N ALA A 309 13.27 -25.11 21.17
CA ALA A 309 13.78 -26.30 20.49
C ALA A 309 14.68 -27.14 21.41
N ALA A 310 15.50 -26.49 22.24
CA ALA A 310 16.36 -27.13 23.24
C ALA A 310 15.53 -27.87 24.29
N GLU A 311 14.52 -27.22 24.86
CA GLU A 311 13.58 -27.83 25.81
C GLU A 311 12.89 -29.08 25.22
N ARG A 312 12.41 -29.00 23.97
CA ARG A 312 11.75 -30.14 23.31
C ARG A 312 12.67 -31.32 23.05
N GLN A 313 13.97 -31.07 22.86
CA GLN A 313 14.97 -32.09 22.57
C GLN A 313 15.68 -32.57 23.85
N GLY A 314 15.53 -31.87 24.97
CA GLY A 314 16.23 -32.14 26.22
C GLY A 314 17.74 -31.87 26.12
N VAL A 315 18.15 -30.86 25.38
CA VAL A 315 19.55 -30.46 25.16
C VAL A 315 19.75 -28.97 25.48
N GLU A 316 20.97 -28.51 25.48
CA GLU A 316 21.28 -27.09 25.65
C GLU A 316 21.01 -26.28 24.38
N ARG A 317 20.73 -24.95 24.50
CA ARG A 317 20.54 -24.04 23.36
C ARG A 317 21.71 -24.12 22.37
N ALA A 318 22.93 -24.15 22.87
CA ALA A 318 24.13 -24.24 22.05
C ALA A 318 24.16 -25.51 21.17
N ASP A 319 23.63 -26.64 21.66
CA ASP A 319 23.57 -27.87 20.88
C ASP A 319 22.60 -27.70 19.70
N VAL A 320 21.44 -27.06 19.92
CA VAL A 320 20.49 -26.74 18.85
C VAL A 320 21.12 -25.82 17.82
N ALA A 321 21.76 -24.73 18.25
CA ALA A 321 22.46 -23.82 17.35
C ALA A 321 23.52 -24.54 16.52
N ASN A 322 24.33 -25.39 17.15
CA ASN A 322 25.34 -26.21 16.46
C ASN A 322 24.74 -27.20 15.47
N GLN A 323 23.61 -27.83 15.79
CA GLN A 323 22.88 -28.67 14.85
C GLN A 323 22.42 -27.90 13.61
N VAL A 324 21.83 -26.69 13.80
CA VAL A 324 21.41 -25.83 12.69
C VAL A 324 22.62 -25.45 11.84
N LYS A 325 23.72 -24.98 12.46
CA LYS A 325 24.96 -24.62 11.75
C LYS A 325 25.50 -25.80 10.90
N ALA A 326 25.46 -27.00 11.43
CA ALA A 326 25.92 -28.20 10.69
C ALA A 326 25.02 -28.57 9.51
N MET A 327 23.70 -28.24 9.57
CA MET A 327 22.76 -28.54 8.51
C MET A 327 22.79 -27.52 7.37
N VAL A 328 23.17 -26.26 7.63
CA VAL A 328 23.16 -25.17 6.67
C VAL A 328 23.99 -25.47 5.41
N PRO A 329 25.26 -25.90 5.48
CA PRO A 329 26.06 -26.18 4.29
C PRO A 329 25.43 -27.25 3.39
N MET A 330 24.88 -28.32 4.00
CA MET A 330 24.24 -29.41 3.27
C MET A 330 23.00 -28.96 2.50
N LYS A 331 22.18 -28.10 3.11
CA LYS A 331 20.96 -27.58 2.48
C LYS A 331 21.29 -26.50 1.44
N ALA A 332 22.17 -25.58 1.78
CA ALA A 332 22.57 -24.49 0.90
C ALA A 332 23.27 -25.00 -0.37
N ALA A 333 24.16 -25.97 -0.27
CA ALA A 333 24.89 -26.53 -1.41
C ALA A 333 23.99 -27.13 -2.51
N SER A 334 22.75 -27.50 -2.16
CA SER A 334 21.78 -28.04 -3.14
C SER A 334 21.27 -26.98 -4.11
N PHE A 335 21.31 -25.69 -3.73
CA PHE A 335 20.72 -24.57 -4.48
C PHE A 335 21.72 -23.47 -4.79
N LEU A 336 22.79 -23.37 -4.03
CA LEU A 336 23.78 -22.29 -4.11
C LEU A 336 25.13 -22.86 -4.55
N GLY A 337 25.89 -22.04 -5.25
CA GLY A 337 27.27 -22.39 -5.56
C GLY A 337 28.17 -22.42 -4.30
N PRO A 338 29.40 -22.97 -4.40
CA PRO A 338 30.28 -23.16 -3.23
C PRO A 338 30.58 -21.89 -2.45
N GLU A 339 30.83 -20.78 -3.16
CA GLU A 339 31.19 -19.48 -2.57
C GLU A 339 30.03 -18.93 -1.73
N LEU A 340 28.81 -18.90 -2.30
CA LEU A 340 27.64 -18.41 -1.58
C LEU A 340 27.23 -19.35 -0.44
N THR A 341 27.42 -20.66 -0.61
CA THR A 341 27.23 -21.63 0.48
C THR A 341 28.14 -21.31 1.67
N ALA A 342 29.40 -20.97 1.43
CA ALA A 342 30.32 -20.57 2.48
C ALA A 342 29.87 -19.28 3.18
N SER A 343 29.51 -18.24 2.41
CA SER A 343 29.03 -16.97 2.97
C SER A 343 27.76 -17.12 3.80
N VAL A 344 26.78 -17.89 3.32
CA VAL A 344 25.54 -18.21 4.06
C VAL A 344 25.87 -18.94 5.35
N THR A 345 26.80 -19.90 5.31
CA THR A 345 27.18 -20.68 6.49
C THR A 345 27.85 -19.80 7.53
N GLU A 346 28.74 -18.91 7.10
CA GLU A 346 29.41 -17.95 7.98
C GLU A 346 28.42 -16.97 8.61
N ALA A 347 27.57 -16.33 7.79
CA ALA A 347 26.59 -15.36 8.28
C ALA A 347 25.60 -16.01 9.27
N LEU A 348 25.03 -17.18 8.93
CA LEU A 348 24.14 -17.87 9.86
C LEU A 348 24.83 -18.38 11.11
N SER A 349 26.11 -18.76 11.03
CA SER A 349 26.87 -19.15 12.21
C SER A 349 27.06 -17.97 13.16
N THR A 350 27.44 -16.83 12.63
CA THR A 350 27.60 -15.57 13.39
C THR A 350 26.26 -15.14 14.02
N PHE A 351 25.19 -15.14 13.23
CA PHE A 351 23.86 -14.78 13.73
C PHE A 351 23.34 -15.72 14.82
N LEU A 352 23.56 -17.03 14.71
CA LEU A 352 23.09 -18.00 15.71
C LEU A 352 23.95 -17.98 16.99
N GLU A 353 25.17 -17.45 16.96
CA GLU A 353 26.00 -17.26 18.15
C GLU A 353 25.55 -16.05 18.97
N ASP A 354 25.24 -14.96 18.28
CA ASP A 354 24.81 -13.70 18.88
C ASP A 354 23.75 -13.05 17.95
N PRO A 355 22.46 -13.36 18.15
CA PRO A 355 21.40 -12.87 17.28
C PRO A 355 21.18 -11.35 17.42
N GLU A 356 21.71 -10.57 16.48
CA GLU A 356 21.47 -9.13 16.36
C GLU A 356 20.78 -8.82 15.03
N SER A 357 21.42 -9.09 13.90
CA SER A 357 20.82 -8.84 12.58
C SER A 357 21.25 -9.87 11.53
N LEU A 358 20.34 -10.13 10.57
CA LEU A 358 20.61 -10.93 9.37
C LEU A 358 20.11 -10.19 8.14
N GLU A 359 20.99 -9.93 7.18
CA GLU A 359 20.69 -9.21 5.96
C GLU A 359 20.93 -10.10 4.73
N ILE A 360 19.96 -10.13 3.82
CA ILE A 360 20.06 -10.69 2.48
C ILE A 360 19.94 -9.55 1.50
N ARG A 361 20.99 -9.36 0.67
CA ARG A 361 21.04 -8.31 -0.33
C ARG A 361 21.24 -8.94 -1.70
N ALA A 362 20.37 -8.61 -2.64
CA ALA A 362 20.54 -8.88 -4.05
C ALA A 362 20.66 -7.55 -4.77
N GLN A 363 21.84 -7.25 -5.27
CA GLN A 363 22.16 -6.02 -5.97
C GLN A 363 23.09 -6.33 -7.15
N PRO A 364 22.49 -6.58 -8.35
CA PRO A 364 23.26 -6.85 -9.54
C PRO A 364 24.07 -5.62 -9.98
N GLU A 365 25.21 -5.84 -10.65
CA GLU A 365 26.05 -4.75 -11.19
C GLU A 365 25.32 -3.88 -12.23
N SER A 366 24.32 -4.44 -12.88
CA SER A 366 23.44 -3.74 -13.82
C SER A 366 22.02 -4.28 -13.71
N PRO A 367 20.99 -3.47 -14.03
CA PRO A 367 19.59 -3.90 -14.02
C PRO A 367 19.35 -5.19 -14.81
N VAL A 368 18.60 -6.14 -14.25
CA VAL A 368 18.37 -7.45 -14.87
C VAL A 368 16.88 -7.60 -15.23
N PRO A 369 16.54 -7.77 -16.52
CA PRO A 369 15.16 -8.07 -16.92
C PRO A 369 14.63 -9.34 -16.24
N PHE A 370 13.40 -9.31 -15.75
CA PHE A 370 12.78 -10.48 -15.11
C PHE A 370 12.74 -11.71 -16.02
N ALA A 371 12.61 -11.52 -17.33
CA ALA A 371 12.68 -12.63 -18.29
C ALA A 371 14.00 -13.42 -18.19
N LEU A 372 15.12 -12.74 -17.97
CA LEU A 372 16.43 -13.40 -17.80
C LEU A 372 16.51 -14.13 -16.46
N LEU A 373 15.97 -13.53 -15.39
CA LEU A 373 15.91 -14.18 -14.06
C LEU A 373 15.08 -15.46 -14.12
N MET A 374 13.94 -15.42 -14.77
CA MET A 374 13.07 -16.59 -14.93
C MET A 374 13.75 -17.68 -15.78
N GLY A 375 14.38 -17.29 -16.87
CA GLY A 375 15.16 -18.22 -17.72
C GLY A 375 16.30 -18.88 -16.95
N ALA A 376 17.06 -18.11 -16.19
CA ALA A 376 18.13 -18.61 -15.34
C ALA A 376 17.63 -19.52 -14.22
N ALA A 377 16.49 -19.18 -13.60
CA ALA A 377 15.85 -20.01 -12.55
C ALA A 377 15.48 -21.41 -13.05
N LEU A 378 15.04 -21.50 -14.32
CA LEU A 378 14.66 -22.78 -14.94
C LEU A 378 15.87 -23.58 -15.45
N ALA A 379 16.85 -22.89 -16.05
CA ALA A 379 17.97 -23.55 -16.71
C ALA A 379 19.16 -23.81 -15.78
N SER A 380 19.45 -22.90 -14.86
CA SER A 380 20.61 -22.97 -13.96
C SER A 380 20.39 -22.16 -12.70
N PRO A 381 19.61 -22.66 -11.71
CA PRO A 381 19.29 -21.92 -10.48
C PRO A 381 20.54 -21.40 -9.75
N GLN A 382 21.64 -22.13 -9.80
CA GLN A 382 22.90 -21.76 -9.15
C GLN A 382 23.56 -20.51 -9.76
N SER A 383 23.28 -20.19 -11.02
CA SER A 383 23.81 -18.99 -11.67
C SER A 383 23.09 -17.71 -11.26
N LEU A 384 21.85 -17.82 -10.72
CA LEU A 384 21.06 -16.67 -10.26
C LEU A 384 21.76 -15.89 -9.16
N ALA A 385 22.36 -16.60 -8.22
CA ALA A 385 23.03 -15.97 -7.08
C ALA A 385 24.14 -14.99 -7.53
N GLY A 386 24.96 -15.42 -8.51
CA GLY A 386 25.99 -14.57 -9.10
C GLY A 386 25.41 -13.42 -9.94
N GLN A 387 24.38 -13.69 -10.77
CA GLN A 387 23.73 -12.67 -11.59
C GLN A 387 23.06 -11.59 -10.75
N LEU A 388 22.49 -11.96 -9.60
CA LEU A 388 21.84 -11.05 -8.67
C LEU A 388 22.85 -10.34 -7.73
N GLY A 389 24.13 -10.69 -7.75
CA GLY A 389 25.10 -10.17 -6.79
C GLY A 389 24.67 -10.45 -5.34
N LEU A 390 24.15 -11.66 -5.09
CA LEU A 390 23.59 -12.03 -3.80
C LEU A 390 24.66 -12.05 -2.71
N LYS A 391 24.38 -11.36 -1.60
CA LYS A 391 25.23 -11.33 -0.39
C LYS A 391 24.36 -11.60 0.83
N ILE A 392 24.96 -12.21 1.83
CA ILE A 392 24.33 -12.48 3.11
C ILE A 392 25.30 -12.06 4.19
N ASN A 393 24.84 -11.21 5.10
CA ASN A 393 25.63 -10.66 6.20
C ASN A 393 24.88 -10.86 7.51
N ALA A 394 25.62 -10.95 8.62
CA ALA A 394 25.06 -10.97 9.95
C ALA A 394 25.76 -9.93 10.83
N ASN A 395 25.01 -9.33 11.76
CA ASN A 395 25.49 -8.45 12.82
C ASN A 395 26.31 -7.26 12.28
N GLN A 396 25.77 -6.59 11.22
CA GLN A 396 26.39 -5.42 10.60
C GLN A 396 25.46 -4.20 10.64
#